data_863f0fbda34251bc866c443847712926
#
_entry.id   863f0fbda34251bc866c443847712926
#
_cell.length_a   1.000
_cell.length_b   1.000
_cell.length_c   1.000
_cell.angle_alpha   90.00
_cell.angle_beta   90.00
_cell.angle_gamma   90.00
#
_symmetry.space_group_name_H-M   'P 1'
#
loop_
_entity.id
_entity.type
_entity.pdbx_description
1 polymer ?
#
loop_
_entity_poly.entity_id
_entity_poly.type
_entity_poly.pdbx_seq_one_letter_code
_entity_poly.pdbx_strand_id
1 'polypeptide(L)'
;MTGAPPGPAWRYAARGSVAAVFDRTALSASGLLDVGGGQRVYWEASGSATGIPALYLHGGPGGTLGSGSYRERFDPARFRIIGLDQRGCGRSLPLATAPGYDLGTNTTPQLIEDLEALRVHLGVERWLVSGVSWGSTLAIAYAQAHPARVLGVVAMAVTTTDRFQVDWITETVGAIFPEAWDRLAGHAERAGVGYRRGRGRLIEVYAKLLTHPDPAVRDAASWAWVQWEDEHVSIGTGGVVGDGRWEDDERRLVFATLVTHYWAGDGFLSPSILERMDRLTGIPATLIHGRRDVSGPTLAAWQLHRAWPGSELIIVEGEGHGGPVMVARWREANSRMADAIGSRR
;
A
#
# COMPACT_ATOMS: atom_id res chain seq x y z
N MET A 1 -38.89 -3.68 -23.82
CA MET A 1 -38.35 -4.21 -22.54
C MET A 1 -36.85 -4.12 -22.61
N THR A 2 -36.27 -3.04 -22.08
CA THR A 2 -34.83 -2.84 -22.02
C THR A 2 -34.35 -3.53 -20.76
N GLY A 3 -33.65 -4.67 -20.96
CA GLY A 3 -33.03 -5.41 -19.86
C GLY A 3 -32.01 -4.52 -19.13
N ALA A 4 -32.11 -4.46 -17.80
CA ALA A 4 -31.11 -3.81 -16.98
C ALA A 4 -29.73 -4.45 -17.25
N PRO A 5 -28.65 -3.67 -17.30
CA PRO A 5 -27.31 -4.24 -17.47
C PRO A 5 -27.01 -5.22 -16.33
N PRO A 6 -26.27 -6.32 -16.59
CA PRO A 6 -25.89 -7.26 -15.54
C PRO A 6 -25.15 -6.49 -14.42
N GLY A 7 -25.63 -6.69 -13.20
CA GLY A 7 -25.01 -6.08 -12.03
C GLY A 7 -23.54 -6.53 -11.87
N PRO A 8 -22.71 -5.76 -11.16
CA PRO A 8 -21.30 -6.06 -11.00
C PRO A 8 -21.09 -7.45 -10.40
N ALA A 9 -20.15 -8.21 -10.98
CA ALA A 9 -19.79 -9.55 -10.51
C ALA A 9 -18.99 -9.46 -9.21
N TRP A 10 -19.67 -9.52 -8.07
CA TRP A 10 -19.04 -9.73 -6.78
C TRP A 10 -19.18 -11.21 -6.38
N ARG A 11 -18.16 -11.78 -5.78
CA ARG A 11 -18.15 -13.17 -5.33
C ARG A 11 -17.78 -13.25 -3.87
N TYR A 12 -18.58 -13.96 -3.09
CA TYR A 12 -18.12 -14.44 -1.78
C TYR A 12 -17.13 -15.58 -2.03
N ALA A 13 -15.92 -15.48 -1.46
CA ALA A 13 -14.96 -16.56 -1.56
C ALA A 13 -15.41 -17.73 -0.66
N ALA A 14 -16.01 -18.75 -1.29
CA ALA A 14 -16.15 -20.06 -0.67
C ALA A 14 -14.74 -20.63 -0.36
N ARG A 15 -14.63 -21.51 0.65
CA ARG A 15 -13.40 -22.26 0.91
C ARG A 15 -13.01 -23.03 -0.35
N GLY A 16 -12.08 -22.49 -1.12
CA GLY A 16 -11.56 -23.06 -2.34
C GLY A 16 -10.16 -23.62 -2.14
N SER A 17 -9.70 -24.44 -3.09
CA SER A 17 -8.37 -25.03 -3.11
C SER A 17 -7.29 -23.96 -2.86
N VAL A 18 -6.28 -24.31 -2.08
CA VAL A 18 -5.11 -23.45 -1.83
C VAL A 18 -4.36 -23.33 -3.18
N ALA A 19 -4.28 -22.12 -3.70
CA ALA A 19 -3.46 -21.85 -4.89
C ALA A 19 -2.01 -22.27 -4.65
N ALA A 20 -1.34 -22.77 -5.69
CA ALA A 20 0.05 -23.17 -5.61
C ALA A 20 0.91 -22.05 -4.98
N VAL A 21 1.72 -22.41 -4.00
CA VAL A 21 2.72 -21.50 -3.42
C VAL A 21 3.95 -21.60 -4.32
N PHE A 22 4.37 -20.47 -4.86
CA PHE A 22 5.62 -20.42 -5.63
C PHE A 22 6.80 -20.25 -4.69
N ASP A 23 7.90 -20.94 -5.01
CA ASP A 23 9.14 -20.74 -4.29
C ASP A 23 9.68 -19.33 -4.51
N ARG A 24 10.31 -18.77 -3.50
CA ARG A 24 10.96 -17.47 -3.60
C ARG A 24 12.16 -17.54 -4.52
N THR A 25 11.99 -17.05 -5.75
CA THR A 25 13.09 -17.02 -6.74
C THR A 25 14.22 -16.10 -6.30
N ALA A 26 15.45 -16.48 -6.68
CA ALA A 26 16.62 -15.62 -6.54
C ALA A 26 16.46 -14.33 -7.36
N LEU A 27 17.13 -13.28 -6.95
CA LEU A 27 17.22 -12.05 -7.72
C LEU A 27 18.03 -12.28 -8.99
N SER A 28 17.53 -11.77 -10.10
CA SER A 28 18.25 -11.73 -11.38
C SER A 28 19.00 -10.40 -11.56
N ALA A 29 18.50 -9.34 -10.94
CA ALA A 29 19.12 -8.01 -10.95
C ALA A 29 18.61 -7.18 -9.76
N SER A 30 19.43 -6.23 -9.32
CA SER A 30 19.04 -5.20 -8.35
C SER A 30 19.97 -4.01 -8.46
N GLY A 31 19.55 -2.84 -7.95
CA GLY A 31 20.39 -1.66 -7.96
C GLY A 31 19.72 -0.47 -7.29
N LEU A 32 20.42 0.64 -7.27
CA LEU A 32 19.94 1.96 -6.90
C LEU A 32 19.78 2.80 -8.18
N LEU A 33 18.56 3.24 -8.46
CA LEU A 33 18.26 4.12 -9.59
C LEU A 33 18.22 5.57 -9.10
N ASP A 34 19.01 6.45 -9.72
CA ASP A 34 18.90 7.89 -9.50
C ASP A 34 17.59 8.39 -10.11
N VAL A 35 16.75 9.00 -9.29
CA VAL A 35 15.44 9.57 -9.69
C VAL A 35 15.42 11.10 -9.57
N GLY A 36 16.60 11.71 -9.49
CA GLY A 36 16.76 13.16 -9.36
C GLY A 36 16.60 13.67 -7.93
N GLY A 37 16.93 14.96 -7.72
CA GLY A 37 16.82 15.59 -6.41
C GLY A 37 17.72 14.95 -5.32
N GLY A 38 18.77 14.23 -5.69
CA GLY A 38 19.63 13.48 -4.76
C GLY A 38 19.00 12.20 -4.21
N GLN A 39 17.88 11.79 -4.77
CA GLN A 39 17.16 10.57 -4.37
C GLN A 39 17.55 9.37 -5.24
N ARG A 40 17.76 8.22 -4.63
CA ARG A 40 18.03 6.96 -5.31
C ARG A 40 17.10 5.88 -4.79
N VAL A 41 16.26 5.32 -5.63
CA VAL A 41 15.34 4.25 -5.25
C VAL A 41 15.97 2.88 -5.49
N TYR A 42 15.88 2.02 -4.49
CA TYR A 42 16.31 0.63 -4.62
C TYR A 42 15.26 -0.17 -5.37
N TRP A 43 15.69 -0.95 -6.33
CA TRP A 43 14.85 -1.87 -7.07
C TRP A 43 15.49 -3.27 -7.17
N GLU A 44 14.63 -4.27 -7.35
CA GLU A 44 15.06 -5.63 -7.59
C GLU A 44 14.16 -6.32 -8.61
N ALA A 45 14.73 -7.27 -9.36
CA ALA A 45 14.01 -8.09 -10.32
C ALA A 45 14.32 -9.57 -10.11
N SER A 46 13.34 -10.43 -10.42
CA SER A 46 13.43 -11.89 -10.33
C SER A 46 12.47 -12.55 -11.32
N GLY A 47 12.50 -13.87 -11.41
CA GLY A 47 11.67 -14.64 -12.34
C GLY A 47 12.16 -14.58 -13.78
N SER A 48 11.26 -14.82 -14.73
CA SER A 48 11.58 -14.91 -16.16
C SER A 48 11.93 -13.56 -16.76
N ALA A 49 13.12 -13.41 -17.33
CA ALA A 49 13.56 -12.18 -17.99
C ALA A 49 12.66 -11.76 -19.18
N THR A 50 12.02 -12.73 -19.83
CA THR A 50 11.09 -12.53 -20.96
C THR A 50 9.63 -12.64 -20.56
N GLY A 51 9.36 -12.85 -19.27
CA GLY A 51 8.01 -12.95 -18.71
C GLY A 51 7.26 -11.63 -18.76
N ILE A 52 5.99 -11.69 -18.37
CA ILE A 52 5.14 -10.50 -18.23
C ILE A 52 5.74 -9.61 -17.14
N PRO A 53 6.09 -8.34 -17.43
CA PRO A 53 6.56 -7.44 -16.39
C PRO A 53 5.46 -7.21 -15.34
N ALA A 54 5.78 -7.43 -14.08
CA ALA A 54 4.88 -7.24 -12.95
C ALA A 54 5.57 -6.41 -11.87
N LEU A 55 5.01 -5.23 -11.59
CA LEU A 55 5.47 -4.32 -10.55
C LEU A 55 4.75 -4.64 -9.24
N TYR A 56 5.50 -4.79 -8.15
CA TYR A 56 4.98 -4.91 -6.81
C TYR A 56 5.22 -3.64 -6.00
N LEU A 57 4.16 -3.12 -5.36
CA LEU A 57 4.17 -1.92 -4.52
C LEU A 57 3.82 -2.30 -3.08
N HIS A 58 4.78 -2.07 -2.16
CA HIS A 58 4.59 -2.34 -0.74
C HIS A 58 3.68 -1.33 -0.05
N GLY A 59 3.15 -1.71 1.10
CA GLY A 59 2.30 -0.88 1.95
C GLY A 59 3.07 0.10 2.85
N GLY A 60 2.42 0.60 3.84
CA GLY A 60 2.83 1.65 4.75
C GLY A 60 1.94 2.88 4.61
N PRO A 61 2.42 4.01 4.04
CA PRO A 61 3.74 4.32 3.41
C PRO A 61 4.94 4.06 4.31
N GLY A 62 6.12 3.89 3.71
CA GLY A 62 7.35 3.66 4.51
C GLY A 62 7.60 2.19 4.87
N GLY A 63 6.80 1.25 4.33
CA GLY A 63 7.16 -0.16 4.34
C GLY A 63 8.35 -0.46 3.44
N THR A 64 8.66 -1.75 3.23
CA THR A 64 9.79 -2.18 2.40
C THR A 64 9.44 -3.45 1.65
N LEU A 65 10.29 -3.87 0.71
CA LEU A 65 10.21 -5.19 0.09
C LEU A 65 10.51 -6.34 1.10
N GLY A 66 11.04 -5.99 2.26
CA GLY A 66 11.35 -6.93 3.34
C GLY A 66 12.27 -8.07 2.89
N SER A 67 11.93 -9.29 3.30
CA SER A 67 12.66 -10.50 2.92
C SER A 67 12.38 -10.95 1.47
N GLY A 68 11.54 -10.21 0.72
CA GLY A 68 11.16 -10.57 -0.65
C GLY A 68 10.06 -11.61 -0.78
N SER A 69 9.29 -11.87 0.29
CA SER A 69 8.15 -12.83 0.26
C SER A 69 7.06 -12.44 -0.75
N TYR A 70 7.00 -11.20 -1.18
CA TYR A 70 6.08 -10.74 -2.22
C TYR A 70 6.27 -11.51 -3.54
N ARG A 71 7.50 -12.00 -3.82
CA ARG A 71 7.82 -12.78 -5.03
C ARG A 71 7.04 -14.08 -5.13
N GLU A 72 6.69 -14.67 -3.98
CA GLU A 72 5.88 -15.90 -3.89
C GLU A 72 4.43 -15.73 -4.37
N ARG A 73 4.02 -14.50 -4.68
CA ARG A 73 2.68 -14.17 -5.20
C ARG A 73 2.58 -14.24 -6.72
N PHE A 74 3.71 -14.46 -7.40
CA PHE A 74 3.83 -14.48 -8.86
C PHE A 74 4.45 -15.80 -9.31
N ASP A 75 3.94 -16.37 -10.40
CA ASP A 75 4.57 -17.50 -11.06
C ASP A 75 5.90 -17.04 -11.71
N PRO A 76 7.07 -17.48 -11.22
CA PRO A 76 8.36 -17.02 -11.73
C PRO A 76 8.66 -17.46 -13.16
N ALA A 77 7.96 -18.49 -13.67
CA ALA A 77 8.09 -18.89 -15.06
C ALA A 77 7.34 -17.96 -16.03
N ARG A 78 6.33 -17.26 -15.54
CA ARG A 78 5.44 -16.41 -16.35
C ARG A 78 5.72 -14.93 -16.21
N PHE A 79 6.29 -14.50 -15.07
CA PHE A 79 6.48 -13.10 -14.75
C PHE A 79 7.95 -12.71 -14.64
N ARG A 80 8.28 -11.51 -15.14
CA ARG A 80 9.42 -10.72 -14.70
C ARG A 80 8.95 -9.88 -13.51
N ILE A 81 9.29 -10.33 -12.30
CA ILE A 81 8.80 -9.77 -11.04
C ILE A 81 9.71 -8.61 -10.62
N ILE A 82 9.16 -7.42 -10.51
CA ILE A 82 9.88 -6.18 -10.20
C ILE A 82 9.34 -5.63 -8.90
N GLY A 83 10.21 -5.28 -7.95
CA GLY A 83 9.88 -4.59 -6.73
C GLY A 83 10.79 -3.39 -6.53
N LEU A 84 10.32 -2.41 -5.77
CA LEU A 84 11.16 -1.29 -5.32
C LEU A 84 10.85 -0.97 -3.85
N ASP A 85 11.86 -0.55 -3.11
CA ASP A 85 11.66 0.20 -1.87
C ASP A 85 11.35 1.65 -2.27
N GLN A 86 10.19 2.17 -1.89
CA GLN A 86 9.76 3.52 -2.28
C GLN A 86 10.74 4.56 -1.72
N ARG A 87 10.73 5.77 -2.29
CA ARG A 87 11.65 6.85 -1.87
C ARG A 87 11.58 7.08 -0.35
N GLY A 88 12.75 7.24 0.27
CA GLY A 88 12.90 7.55 1.68
C GLY A 88 12.76 6.37 2.63
N CYS A 89 12.59 5.13 2.15
CA CYS A 89 12.49 3.94 3.02
C CYS A 89 13.29 2.75 2.51
N GLY A 90 13.47 1.76 3.37
CA GLY A 90 14.14 0.52 3.06
C GLY A 90 15.60 0.71 2.64
N ARG A 91 15.93 0.23 1.44
CA ARG A 91 17.26 0.36 0.84
C ARG A 91 17.40 1.58 -0.08
N SER A 92 16.31 2.35 -0.27
CA SER A 92 16.35 3.63 -0.99
C SER A 92 17.05 4.70 -0.18
N LEU A 93 17.75 5.63 -0.84
CA LEU A 93 18.60 6.61 -0.21
C LEU A 93 18.33 8.03 -0.73
N PRO A 94 18.44 9.06 0.14
CA PRO A 94 18.56 8.96 1.60
C PRO A 94 17.25 8.48 2.24
N LEU A 95 17.31 8.01 3.50
CA LEU A 95 16.11 7.70 4.28
C LEU A 95 15.37 8.98 4.67
N ALA A 96 14.06 8.89 4.84
CA ALA A 96 13.20 10.04 5.17
C ALA A 96 13.55 10.72 6.51
N THR A 97 14.30 10.03 7.37
CA THR A 97 14.79 10.53 8.65
C THR A 97 16.24 11.07 8.60
N ALA A 98 16.88 11.00 7.45
CA ALA A 98 18.24 11.49 7.27
C ALA A 98 18.32 13.02 7.47
N PRO A 99 19.41 13.54 8.05
CA PRO A 99 19.59 14.97 8.19
C PRO A 99 19.47 15.72 6.85
N GLY A 100 18.62 16.76 6.82
CA GLY A 100 18.39 17.56 5.62
C GLY A 100 17.44 16.92 4.58
N TYR A 101 16.81 15.78 4.88
CA TYR A 101 15.79 15.23 3.99
C TYR A 101 14.57 16.16 3.93
N ASP A 102 14.17 16.52 2.72
CA ASP A 102 12.98 17.34 2.50
C ASP A 102 11.77 16.43 2.23
N LEU A 103 10.93 16.25 3.27
CA LEU A 103 9.68 15.49 3.16
C LEU A 103 8.71 16.09 2.13
N GLY A 104 8.79 17.39 1.82
CA GLY A 104 7.99 18.03 0.79
C GLY A 104 8.22 17.45 -0.61
N THR A 105 9.37 16.79 -0.82
CA THR A 105 9.69 16.09 -2.07
C THR A 105 9.22 14.63 -2.08
N ASN A 106 8.63 14.14 -0.99
CA ASN A 106 8.15 12.77 -0.87
C ASN A 106 6.61 12.77 -0.87
N THR A 107 6.04 12.71 -2.05
CA THR A 107 4.60 12.83 -2.31
C THR A 107 4.15 11.78 -3.33
N THR A 108 2.85 11.49 -3.39
CA THR A 108 2.33 10.51 -4.37
C THR A 108 2.63 10.87 -5.82
N PRO A 109 2.50 12.13 -6.29
CA PRO A 109 2.95 12.50 -7.64
C PRO A 109 4.42 12.16 -7.87
N GLN A 110 5.29 12.42 -6.90
CA GLN A 110 6.71 12.14 -7.04
C GLN A 110 7.01 10.63 -7.05
N LEU A 111 6.28 9.82 -6.27
CA LEU A 111 6.39 8.36 -6.35
C LEU A 111 5.96 7.84 -7.73
N ILE A 112 4.94 8.44 -8.35
CA ILE A 112 4.51 8.08 -9.71
C ILE A 112 5.63 8.35 -10.72
N GLU A 113 6.34 9.47 -10.61
CA GLU A 113 7.50 9.77 -11.45
C GLU A 113 8.66 8.79 -11.22
N ASP A 114 8.91 8.38 -9.97
CA ASP A 114 9.91 7.35 -9.65
C ASP A 114 9.57 6.01 -10.31
N LEU A 115 8.29 5.63 -10.35
CA LEU A 115 7.84 4.41 -11.04
C LEU A 115 8.04 4.52 -12.56
N GLU A 116 7.78 5.67 -13.18
CA GLU A 116 8.05 5.88 -14.60
C GLU A 116 9.55 5.85 -14.89
N ALA A 117 10.37 6.47 -14.06
CA ALA A 117 11.82 6.39 -14.18
C ALA A 117 12.31 4.93 -14.12
N LEU A 118 11.79 4.12 -13.19
CA LEU A 118 12.12 2.70 -13.07
C LEU A 118 11.63 1.92 -14.30
N ARG A 119 10.41 2.18 -14.76
CA ARG A 119 9.88 1.53 -15.97
C ARG A 119 10.78 1.75 -17.18
N VAL A 120 11.18 3.00 -17.40
CA VAL A 120 12.07 3.38 -18.51
C VAL A 120 13.44 2.76 -18.34
N HIS A 121 14.04 2.82 -17.15
CA HIS A 121 15.33 2.21 -16.83
C HIS A 121 15.38 0.71 -17.13
N LEU A 122 14.28 0.00 -16.86
CA LEU A 122 14.18 -1.44 -17.10
C LEU A 122 13.74 -1.81 -18.51
N GLY A 123 13.50 -0.84 -19.40
CA GLY A 123 13.04 -1.06 -20.76
C GLY A 123 11.63 -1.71 -20.82
N VAL A 124 10.80 -1.46 -19.81
CA VAL A 124 9.44 -2.01 -19.75
C VAL A 124 8.47 -1.07 -20.46
N GLU A 125 7.73 -1.56 -21.44
CA GLU A 125 6.71 -0.78 -22.12
C GLU A 125 5.44 -0.66 -21.27
N ARG A 126 4.94 -1.81 -20.79
CA ARG A 126 3.73 -1.94 -19.96
C ARG A 126 3.93 -3.03 -18.92
N TRP A 127 3.30 -2.89 -17.78
CA TRP A 127 3.37 -3.88 -16.69
C TRP A 127 2.03 -4.14 -16.00
N LEU A 128 1.89 -5.32 -15.42
CA LEU A 128 0.88 -5.60 -14.42
C LEU A 128 1.30 -4.88 -13.13
N VAL A 129 0.41 -4.10 -12.53
CA VAL A 129 0.71 -3.39 -11.28
C VAL A 129 -0.01 -4.07 -10.12
N SER A 130 0.74 -4.48 -9.11
CA SER A 130 0.21 -5.13 -7.91
C SER A 130 0.60 -4.36 -6.66
N GLY A 131 -0.38 -4.08 -5.78
CA GLY A 131 -0.14 -3.32 -4.55
C GLY A 131 -0.91 -3.84 -3.35
N VAL A 132 -0.37 -3.61 -2.15
CA VAL A 132 -1.01 -3.97 -0.88
C VAL A 132 -1.14 -2.76 0.03
N SER A 133 -2.30 -2.58 0.69
CA SER A 133 -2.53 -1.46 1.61
C SER A 133 -2.24 -0.12 0.92
N TRP A 134 -1.40 0.76 1.46
CA TRP A 134 -0.91 1.94 0.76
C TRP A 134 -0.45 1.66 -0.68
N GLY A 135 0.23 0.54 -0.91
CA GLY A 135 0.64 0.15 -2.27
C GLY A 135 -0.54 -0.03 -3.23
N SER A 136 -1.75 -0.32 -2.74
CA SER A 136 -2.97 -0.35 -3.57
C SER A 136 -3.41 1.05 -3.98
N THR A 137 -3.31 2.03 -3.08
CA THR A 137 -3.52 3.45 -3.39
C THR A 137 -2.56 3.91 -4.49
N LEU A 138 -1.25 3.65 -4.29
CA LEU A 138 -0.21 4.03 -5.26
C LEU A 138 -0.39 3.32 -6.61
N ALA A 139 -0.77 2.03 -6.62
CA ALA A 139 -1.06 1.28 -7.85
C ALA A 139 -2.19 1.89 -8.66
N ILE A 140 -3.28 2.27 -8.00
CA ILE A 140 -4.44 2.89 -8.65
C ILE A 140 -4.11 4.30 -9.12
N ALA A 141 -3.44 5.10 -8.29
CA ALA A 141 -3.00 6.46 -8.67
C ALA A 141 -2.05 6.46 -9.87
N TYR A 142 -1.10 5.50 -9.90
CA TYR A 142 -0.23 5.29 -11.05
C TYR A 142 -1.01 4.89 -12.31
N ALA A 143 -1.97 3.96 -12.18
CA ALA A 143 -2.80 3.55 -13.32
C ALA A 143 -3.66 4.70 -13.87
N GLN A 144 -4.12 5.60 -13.00
CA GLN A 144 -4.84 6.82 -13.41
C GLN A 144 -3.93 7.84 -14.12
N ALA A 145 -2.68 7.96 -13.68
CA ALA A 145 -1.71 8.86 -14.29
C ALA A 145 -1.19 8.32 -15.64
N HIS A 146 -0.92 7.02 -15.72
CA HIS A 146 -0.31 6.37 -16.88
C HIS A 146 -1.11 5.14 -17.39
N PRO A 147 -2.40 5.31 -17.77
CA PRO A 147 -3.26 4.18 -18.14
C PRO A 147 -2.69 3.36 -19.31
N ALA A 148 -1.99 3.99 -20.25
CA ALA A 148 -1.35 3.32 -21.38
C ALA A 148 -0.17 2.41 -20.98
N ARG A 149 0.35 2.53 -19.75
CA ARG A 149 1.47 1.75 -19.23
C ARG A 149 1.04 0.56 -18.38
N VAL A 150 -0.27 0.38 -18.16
CA VAL A 150 -0.81 -0.64 -17.27
C VAL A 150 -1.51 -1.74 -18.07
N LEU A 151 -1.12 -2.99 -17.83
CA LEU A 151 -1.75 -4.20 -18.39
C LEU A 151 -2.97 -4.63 -17.56
N GLY A 152 -2.98 -4.32 -16.28
CA GLY A 152 -4.01 -4.61 -15.31
C GLY A 152 -3.55 -4.25 -13.90
N VAL A 153 -4.49 -4.27 -12.94
CA VAL A 153 -4.20 -3.99 -11.52
C VAL A 153 -4.66 -5.14 -10.65
N VAL A 154 -3.81 -5.59 -9.72
CA VAL A 154 -4.21 -6.51 -8.63
C VAL A 154 -3.91 -5.84 -7.30
N ALA A 155 -4.95 -5.48 -6.56
CA ALA A 155 -4.84 -4.75 -5.31
C ALA A 155 -5.39 -5.58 -4.15
N MET A 156 -4.65 -5.64 -3.03
CA MET A 156 -5.04 -6.35 -1.81
C MET A 156 -5.04 -5.39 -0.61
N ALA A 157 -5.95 -5.60 0.36
CA ALA A 157 -6.16 -4.69 1.48
C ALA A 157 -6.35 -3.25 0.95
N VAL A 158 -7.35 -3.09 0.11
CA VAL A 158 -7.55 -1.94 -0.76
C VAL A 158 -7.84 -0.67 0.04
N THR A 159 -7.08 0.39 -0.23
CA THR A 159 -7.28 1.72 0.36
C THR A 159 -7.28 2.80 -0.72
N THR A 160 -7.88 3.96 -0.42
CA THR A 160 -7.81 5.18 -1.24
C THR A 160 -6.96 6.26 -0.58
N THR A 161 -6.65 6.09 0.71
CA THR A 161 -5.84 7.02 1.53
C THR A 161 -6.36 8.46 1.46
N ASP A 162 -7.65 8.63 1.22
CA ASP A 162 -8.32 9.91 1.27
C ASP A 162 -8.61 10.34 2.73
N ARG A 163 -9.03 11.57 2.90
CA ARG A 163 -9.32 12.13 4.21
C ARG A 163 -10.28 11.29 5.05
N PHE A 164 -11.31 10.71 4.42
CA PHE A 164 -12.27 9.86 5.13
C PHE A 164 -11.57 8.63 5.74
N GLN A 165 -10.70 7.96 4.99
CA GLN A 165 -9.99 6.79 5.48
C GLN A 165 -8.94 7.15 6.55
N VAL A 166 -8.26 8.27 6.38
CA VAL A 166 -7.31 8.74 7.38
C VAL A 166 -8.02 9.09 8.69
N ASP A 167 -9.12 9.83 8.64
CA ASP A 167 -9.90 10.17 9.82
C ASP A 167 -10.57 8.93 10.43
N TRP A 168 -10.96 7.94 9.60
CA TRP A 168 -11.45 6.65 10.08
C TRP A 168 -10.41 5.96 10.96
N ILE A 169 -9.19 5.78 10.47
CA ILE A 169 -8.14 5.00 11.14
C ILE A 169 -7.54 5.74 12.36
N THR A 170 -7.49 7.08 12.33
CA THR A 170 -6.88 7.87 13.40
C THR A 170 -7.84 8.31 14.48
N GLU A 171 -9.15 8.37 14.17
CA GLU A 171 -10.17 8.87 15.10
C GLU A 171 -11.27 7.82 15.34
N THR A 172 -11.93 7.32 14.28
CA THR A 172 -13.14 6.49 14.41
C THR A 172 -12.84 5.09 14.91
N VAL A 173 -11.75 4.46 14.49
CA VAL A 173 -11.32 3.13 14.92
C VAL A 173 -11.03 3.09 16.43
N GLY A 174 -10.77 4.21 17.07
CA GLY A 174 -10.70 4.35 18.51
C GLY A 174 -11.93 3.83 19.26
N ALA A 175 -13.11 3.80 18.61
CA ALA A 175 -14.30 3.20 19.19
C ALA A 175 -14.22 1.66 19.30
N ILE A 176 -13.35 1.03 18.52
CA ILE A 176 -13.09 -0.43 18.57
C ILE A 176 -11.97 -0.75 19.55
N PHE A 177 -10.94 0.11 19.64
CA PHE A 177 -9.77 -0.04 20.52
C PHE A 177 -9.63 1.18 21.44
N PRO A 178 -10.56 1.41 22.37
CA PRO A 178 -10.59 2.65 23.15
C PRO A 178 -9.36 2.86 24.04
N GLU A 179 -8.81 1.78 24.59
CA GLU A 179 -7.62 1.83 25.43
C GLU A 179 -6.33 2.14 24.64
N ALA A 180 -6.21 1.62 23.41
CA ALA A 180 -5.08 1.90 22.55
C ALA A 180 -5.14 3.32 21.99
N TRP A 181 -6.33 3.74 21.57
CA TRP A 181 -6.56 5.12 21.12
C TRP A 181 -6.34 6.13 22.24
N ASP A 182 -6.74 5.79 23.48
CA ASP A 182 -6.51 6.63 24.66
C ASP A 182 -5.01 6.82 24.93
N ARG A 183 -4.20 5.77 24.75
CA ARG A 183 -2.73 5.88 24.83
C ARG A 183 -2.17 6.82 23.75
N LEU A 184 -2.61 6.65 22.51
CA LEU A 184 -2.18 7.44 21.36
C LEU A 184 -2.53 8.93 21.54
N ALA A 185 -3.81 9.24 21.78
CA ALA A 185 -4.30 10.60 21.96
C ALA A 185 -3.71 11.25 23.20
N GLY A 186 -3.60 10.50 24.32
CA GLY A 186 -3.00 10.99 25.56
C GLY A 186 -1.50 11.30 25.42
N HIS A 187 -0.76 10.56 24.60
CA HIS A 187 0.62 10.92 24.26
C HIS A 187 0.67 12.28 23.54
N ALA A 188 -0.17 12.49 22.53
CA ALA A 188 -0.25 13.75 21.78
C ALA A 188 -0.64 14.95 22.66
N GLU A 189 -1.56 14.76 23.63
CA GLU A 189 -1.95 15.80 24.59
C GLU A 189 -0.79 16.21 25.51
N ARG A 190 -0.03 15.23 26.00
CA ARG A 190 1.13 15.49 26.89
C ARG A 190 2.33 16.07 26.18
N ALA A 191 2.44 15.89 24.85
CA ALA A 191 3.56 16.41 24.06
C ALA A 191 3.61 17.96 23.95
N GLY A 192 2.57 18.65 24.41
CA GLY A 192 2.60 20.12 24.51
C GLY A 192 2.50 20.87 23.17
N VAL A 193 2.16 20.17 22.07
CA VAL A 193 2.01 20.75 20.72
C VAL A 193 0.62 21.32 20.43
N GLY A 194 -0.18 21.50 21.46
CA GLY A 194 -1.48 22.17 21.39
C GLY A 194 -2.65 21.26 21.00
N TYR A 195 -2.45 19.94 20.90
CA TYR A 195 -3.52 18.99 20.65
C TYR A 195 -4.44 18.85 21.87
N ARG A 196 -5.73 18.74 21.60
CA ARG A 196 -6.76 18.32 22.56
C ARG A 196 -7.78 17.44 21.84
N ARG A 197 -8.21 16.37 22.49
CA ARG A 197 -9.23 15.45 21.97
C ARG A 197 -10.46 16.19 21.48
N GLY A 198 -10.94 15.83 20.29
CA GLY A 198 -12.06 16.50 19.63
C GLY A 198 -11.76 17.89 19.05
N ARG A 199 -10.48 18.29 19.02
CA ARG A 199 -10.04 19.53 18.37
C ARG A 199 -8.80 19.28 17.53
N GLY A 200 -8.93 19.48 16.22
CA GLY A 200 -7.87 19.20 15.25
C GLY A 200 -7.77 17.70 14.91
N ARG A 201 -6.87 17.37 14.01
CA ARG A 201 -6.63 16.01 13.54
C ARG A 201 -5.41 15.44 14.26
N LEU A 202 -5.55 14.26 14.86
CA LEU A 202 -4.49 13.58 15.57
C LEU A 202 -3.29 13.28 14.64
N ILE A 203 -3.58 12.94 13.39
CA ILE A 203 -2.54 12.66 12.39
C ILE A 203 -1.63 13.86 12.12
N GLU A 204 -2.15 15.08 12.09
CA GLU A 204 -1.35 16.30 11.88
C GLU A 204 -0.41 16.56 13.06
N VAL A 205 -0.84 16.16 14.26
CA VAL A 205 -0.01 16.25 15.47
C VAL A 205 1.15 15.28 15.39
N TYR A 206 0.89 14.03 15.02
CA TYR A 206 1.95 13.03 14.89
C TYR A 206 2.93 13.37 13.77
N ALA A 207 2.48 13.92 12.64
CA ALA A 207 3.39 14.42 11.60
C ALA A 207 4.34 15.51 12.12
N LYS A 208 3.87 16.40 13.01
CA LYS A 208 4.72 17.41 13.66
C LYS A 208 5.68 16.80 14.70
N LEU A 209 5.20 15.84 15.51
CA LEU A 209 6.04 15.18 16.51
C LEU A 209 7.16 14.38 15.87
N LEU A 210 6.90 13.70 14.75
CA LEU A 210 7.88 12.88 14.04
C LEU A 210 8.89 13.70 13.20
N THR A 211 8.63 15.00 13.03
CA THR A 211 9.57 15.97 12.45
C THR A 211 10.15 16.94 13.48
N HIS A 212 9.90 16.70 14.77
CA HIS A 212 10.40 17.56 15.84
C HIS A 212 11.94 17.56 15.88
N PRO A 213 12.62 18.70 16.17
CA PRO A 213 14.08 18.78 16.22
C PRO A 213 14.70 17.87 17.30
N ASP A 214 14.02 17.69 18.44
CA ASP A 214 14.48 16.81 19.52
C ASP A 214 14.25 15.34 19.14
N PRO A 215 15.33 14.52 19.05
CA PRO A 215 15.22 13.10 18.73
C PRO A 215 14.43 12.29 19.76
N ALA A 216 14.44 12.68 21.04
CA ALA A 216 13.67 11.97 22.07
C ALA A 216 12.16 12.14 21.88
N VAL A 217 11.72 13.30 21.36
CA VAL A 217 10.31 13.52 20.99
C VAL A 217 9.91 12.65 19.81
N ARG A 218 10.77 12.58 18.77
CA ARG A 218 10.51 11.73 17.60
C ARG A 218 10.45 10.25 17.98
N ASP A 219 11.37 9.80 18.82
CA ASP A 219 11.41 8.41 19.27
C ASP A 219 10.14 8.02 20.03
N ALA A 220 9.77 8.80 21.04
CA ALA A 220 8.55 8.57 21.82
C ALA A 220 7.28 8.58 20.94
N ALA A 221 7.19 9.51 19.97
CA ALA A 221 6.08 9.58 19.03
C ALA A 221 6.05 8.36 18.09
N SER A 222 7.20 7.88 17.63
CA SER A 222 7.28 6.71 16.76
C SER A 222 6.79 5.45 17.48
N TRP A 223 7.16 5.25 18.75
CA TRP A 223 6.64 4.14 19.56
C TRP A 223 5.15 4.21 19.76
N ALA A 224 4.62 5.38 20.12
CA ALA A 224 3.18 5.55 20.29
C ALA A 224 2.42 5.26 18.98
N TRP A 225 2.99 5.66 17.83
CA TRP A 225 2.39 5.44 16.52
C TRP A 225 2.37 3.95 16.15
N VAL A 226 3.52 3.25 16.23
CA VAL A 226 3.59 1.85 15.79
C VAL A 226 2.81 0.90 16.69
N GLN A 227 2.64 1.23 17.98
CA GLN A 227 1.73 0.49 18.86
C GLN A 227 0.28 0.62 18.39
N TRP A 228 -0.13 1.80 17.93
CA TRP A 228 -1.45 1.99 17.33
C TRP A 228 -1.62 1.20 16.02
N GLU A 229 -0.58 1.23 15.16
CA GLU A 229 -0.57 0.41 13.92
C GLU A 229 -0.78 -1.07 14.21
N ASP A 230 -0.06 -1.63 15.18
CA ASP A 230 -0.17 -3.03 15.54
C ASP A 230 -1.56 -3.39 16.05
N GLU A 231 -2.21 -2.50 16.81
CA GLU A 231 -3.57 -2.73 17.33
C GLU A 231 -4.59 -2.82 16.20
N HIS A 232 -4.69 -1.81 15.35
CA HIS A 232 -5.76 -1.78 14.36
C HIS A 232 -5.58 -2.77 13.20
N VAL A 233 -4.35 -3.25 12.93
CA VAL A 233 -4.12 -4.32 11.95
C VAL A 233 -4.29 -5.72 12.54
N SER A 234 -4.42 -5.87 13.86
CA SER A 234 -4.45 -7.17 14.57
C SER A 234 -5.70 -8.00 14.26
N ILE A 235 -6.83 -7.35 13.99
CA ILE A 235 -8.09 -8.06 13.74
C ILE A 235 -8.00 -8.87 12.44
N GLY A 236 -8.23 -10.17 12.56
CA GLY A 236 -8.18 -11.11 11.44
C GLY A 236 -6.79 -11.65 11.11
N THR A 237 -5.74 -11.22 11.82
CA THR A 237 -4.37 -11.76 11.67
C THR A 237 -4.02 -12.81 12.73
N GLY A 238 -4.94 -13.12 13.62
CA GLY A 238 -4.71 -14.05 14.76
C GLY A 238 -4.23 -13.36 16.03
N GLY A 239 -4.29 -12.04 16.10
CA GLY A 239 -4.00 -11.27 17.33
C GLY A 239 -2.50 -11.16 17.66
N VAL A 240 -1.62 -11.37 16.70
CA VAL A 240 -0.18 -11.20 16.92
C VAL A 240 0.13 -9.70 16.90
N VAL A 241 0.08 -9.10 18.07
CA VAL A 241 0.56 -7.75 18.32
C VAL A 241 2.03 -7.86 18.75
N GLY A 242 2.92 -7.24 18.02
CA GLY A 242 4.34 -7.11 18.38
C GLY A 242 5.19 -8.35 18.05
N ASP A 243 5.63 -8.46 16.81
CA ASP A 243 6.59 -9.46 16.33
C ASP A 243 8.06 -9.01 16.45
N GLY A 244 8.33 -7.95 17.24
CA GLY A 244 9.67 -7.33 17.36
C GLY A 244 10.10 -6.49 16.15
N ARG A 245 9.26 -6.32 15.14
CA ARG A 245 9.59 -5.60 13.88
C ARG A 245 9.95 -4.13 14.10
N TRP A 246 9.57 -3.57 15.23
CA TRP A 246 9.78 -2.17 15.59
C TRP A 246 10.97 -1.95 16.53
N GLU A 247 11.73 -2.99 16.91
CA GLU A 247 12.93 -2.90 17.73
C GLU A 247 14.10 -2.24 16.97
N ASP A 248 14.05 -2.26 15.64
CA ASP A 248 14.95 -1.48 14.79
C ASP A 248 14.46 -0.02 14.76
N ASP A 249 15.20 0.85 15.46
CA ASP A 249 14.86 2.26 15.64
C ASP A 249 14.79 3.03 14.32
N GLU A 250 15.71 2.77 13.39
CA GLU A 250 15.71 3.43 12.09
C GLU A 250 14.47 3.06 11.29
N ARG A 251 14.15 1.77 11.22
CA ARG A 251 12.96 1.28 10.55
C ARG A 251 11.68 1.85 11.15
N ARG A 252 11.58 1.86 12.50
CA ARG A 252 10.42 2.41 13.21
C ARG A 252 10.22 3.89 12.93
N LEU A 253 11.30 4.68 13.05
CA LEU A 253 11.27 6.12 12.81
C LEU A 253 10.92 6.45 11.34
N VAL A 254 11.53 5.77 10.38
CA VAL A 254 11.25 5.96 8.95
C VAL A 254 9.79 5.63 8.66
N PHE A 255 9.30 4.48 9.13
CA PHE A 255 7.92 4.06 8.91
C PHE A 255 6.93 5.07 9.49
N ALA A 256 7.06 5.41 10.78
CA ALA A 256 6.17 6.34 11.45
C ALA A 256 6.19 7.73 10.80
N THR A 257 7.37 8.22 10.43
CA THR A 257 7.54 9.51 9.75
C THR A 257 6.81 9.53 8.41
N LEU A 258 7.00 8.52 7.58
CA LEU A 258 6.36 8.48 6.25
C LEU A 258 4.86 8.24 6.33
N VAL A 259 4.38 7.31 7.16
CA VAL A 259 2.93 7.11 7.32
C VAL A 259 2.23 8.39 7.73
N THR A 260 2.74 9.07 8.78
CA THR A 260 2.09 10.28 9.28
C THR A 260 2.21 11.45 8.32
N HIS A 261 3.32 11.58 7.59
CA HIS A 261 3.48 12.57 6.53
C HIS A 261 2.44 12.40 5.41
N TYR A 262 2.31 11.19 4.87
CA TYR A 262 1.35 10.93 3.80
C TYR A 262 -0.10 11.05 4.27
N TRP A 263 -0.40 10.58 5.46
CA TRP A 263 -1.78 10.64 5.97
C TRP A 263 -2.18 12.06 6.38
N ALA A 264 -1.26 12.87 6.91
CA ALA A 264 -1.52 14.29 7.16
C ALA A 264 -1.78 15.08 5.86
N GLY A 265 -1.19 14.62 4.76
CA GLY A 265 -1.41 15.14 3.40
C GLY A 265 -2.57 14.47 2.65
N ASP A 266 -3.42 13.67 3.31
CA ASP A 266 -4.52 12.92 2.68
C ASP A 266 -4.05 12.17 1.41
N GLY A 267 -2.87 11.52 1.51
CA GLY A 267 -2.21 10.79 0.44
C GLY A 267 -1.60 11.65 -0.67
N PHE A 268 -1.57 12.98 -0.55
CA PHE A 268 -1.16 13.90 -1.60
C PHE A 268 -1.88 13.67 -2.95
N LEU A 269 -3.17 13.33 -2.87
CA LEU A 269 -4.03 13.02 -4.01
C LEU A 269 -5.14 14.09 -4.14
N SER A 270 -4.95 15.02 -5.05
CA SER A 270 -5.95 16.02 -5.40
C SER A 270 -6.00 16.18 -6.94
N PRO A 271 -7.13 15.86 -7.56
CA PRO A 271 -8.33 15.24 -7.01
C PRO A 271 -8.08 13.81 -6.48
N SER A 272 -9.01 13.32 -5.65
CA SER A 272 -8.94 11.98 -5.05
C SER A 272 -9.01 10.86 -6.11
N ILE A 273 -8.66 9.63 -5.71
CA ILE A 273 -8.76 8.46 -6.59
C ILE A 273 -10.19 8.30 -7.13
N LEU A 274 -11.20 8.42 -6.27
CA LEU A 274 -12.61 8.20 -6.67
C LEU A 274 -13.14 9.25 -7.66
N GLU A 275 -12.54 10.45 -7.70
CA GLU A 275 -12.91 11.51 -8.64
C GLU A 275 -12.31 11.33 -10.05
N ARG A 276 -11.40 10.35 -10.23
CA ARG A 276 -10.70 10.11 -11.51
C ARG A 276 -10.86 8.67 -12.03
N MET A 277 -11.97 8.02 -11.69
CA MET A 277 -12.18 6.61 -12.07
C MET A 277 -12.39 6.41 -13.58
N ASP A 278 -12.79 7.43 -14.31
CA ASP A 278 -12.87 7.45 -15.77
C ASP A 278 -11.54 7.10 -16.45
N ARG A 279 -10.41 7.45 -15.83
CA ARG A 279 -9.06 7.15 -16.31
C ARG A 279 -8.72 5.66 -16.33
N LEU A 280 -9.47 4.85 -15.60
CA LEU A 280 -9.25 3.40 -15.49
C LEU A 280 -10.11 2.59 -16.47
N THR A 281 -10.87 3.26 -17.33
CA THR A 281 -11.71 2.60 -18.34
C THR A 281 -10.87 1.70 -19.24
N GLY A 282 -11.25 0.42 -19.36
CA GLY A 282 -10.56 -0.58 -20.17
C GLY A 282 -9.36 -1.25 -19.50
N ILE A 283 -8.97 -0.85 -18.30
CA ILE A 283 -7.93 -1.52 -17.51
C ILE A 283 -8.61 -2.58 -16.62
N PRO A 284 -8.30 -3.89 -16.79
CA PRO A 284 -8.85 -4.92 -15.91
C PRO A 284 -8.25 -4.81 -14.51
N ALA A 285 -9.07 -5.08 -13.49
CA ALA A 285 -8.60 -5.08 -12.10
C ALA A 285 -9.19 -6.22 -11.29
N THR A 286 -8.43 -6.70 -10.29
CA THR A 286 -8.92 -7.54 -9.21
C THR A 286 -8.63 -6.85 -7.89
N LEU A 287 -9.69 -6.54 -7.14
CA LEU A 287 -9.64 -5.93 -5.82
C LEU A 287 -9.92 -7.01 -4.78
N ILE A 288 -9.00 -7.22 -3.84
CA ILE A 288 -9.08 -8.26 -2.80
C ILE A 288 -9.08 -7.57 -1.43
N HIS A 289 -10.10 -7.86 -0.61
CA HIS A 289 -10.24 -7.17 0.66
C HIS A 289 -10.80 -8.09 1.74
N GLY A 290 -10.30 -7.95 2.98
CA GLY A 290 -10.80 -8.69 4.13
C GLY A 290 -12.05 -8.02 4.72
N ARG A 291 -13.11 -8.80 5.01
CA ARG A 291 -14.34 -8.25 5.63
C ARG A 291 -14.07 -7.65 7.01
N ARG A 292 -13.10 -8.20 7.74
CA ARG A 292 -12.76 -7.81 9.10
C ARG A 292 -11.64 -6.77 9.15
N ASP A 293 -11.31 -6.17 8.02
CA ASP A 293 -10.32 -5.10 7.97
C ASP A 293 -10.89 -3.82 8.61
N VAL A 294 -10.47 -3.55 9.83
CA VAL A 294 -10.86 -2.34 10.55
C VAL A 294 -9.93 -1.17 10.27
N SER A 295 -8.74 -1.44 9.72
CA SER A 295 -7.80 -0.40 9.30
C SER A 295 -8.30 0.34 8.06
N GLY A 296 -8.82 -0.42 7.08
CA GLY A 296 -9.42 0.11 5.87
C GLY A 296 -10.77 -0.55 5.63
N PRO A 297 -11.89 0.12 5.93
CA PRO A 297 -13.19 -0.52 5.82
C PRO A 297 -13.48 -0.94 4.37
N THR A 298 -14.17 -2.06 4.20
CA THR A 298 -14.59 -2.63 2.90
C THR A 298 -15.28 -1.61 1.99
N LEU A 299 -15.76 -0.50 2.55
CA LEU A 299 -16.42 0.58 1.82
C LEU A 299 -15.56 1.12 0.66
N ALA A 300 -14.27 1.33 0.88
CA ALA A 300 -13.37 1.82 -0.17
C ALA A 300 -13.26 0.84 -1.34
N ALA A 301 -13.02 -0.45 -1.04
CA ALA A 301 -12.96 -1.48 -2.07
C ALA A 301 -14.27 -1.59 -2.85
N TRP A 302 -15.41 -1.45 -2.16
CA TRP A 302 -16.74 -1.44 -2.78
C TRP A 302 -16.96 -0.22 -3.68
N GLN A 303 -16.62 0.99 -3.23
CA GLN A 303 -16.77 2.22 -4.01
C GLN A 303 -15.90 2.18 -5.28
N LEU A 304 -14.66 1.74 -5.16
CA LEU A 304 -13.76 1.54 -6.30
C LEU A 304 -14.33 0.56 -7.31
N HIS A 305 -14.78 -0.62 -6.85
CA HIS A 305 -15.40 -1.62 -7.72
C HIS A 305 -16.63 -1.08 -8.45
N ARG A 306 -17.50 -0.35 -7.75
CA ARG A 306 -18.69 0.25 -8.34
C ARG A 306 -18.36 1.28 -9.41
N ALA A 307 -17.25 2.00 -9.26
CA ALA A 307 -16.81 3.04 -10.17
C ALA A 307 -15.81 2.54 -11.25
N TRP A 308 -15.37 1.28 -11.19
CA TRP A 308 -14.36 0.71 -12.10
C TRP A 308 -14.97 -0.37 -12.99
N PRO A 309 -15.46 -0.05 -14.19
CA PRO A 309 -15.98 -1.04 -15.14
C PRO A 309 -14.92 -2.09 -15.49
N GLY A 310 -15.30 -3.37 -15.38
CA GLY A 310 -14.38 -4.49 -15.66
C GLY A 310 -13.51 -4.90 -14.47
N SER A 311 -13.65 -4.30 -13.29
CA SER A 311 -13.03 -4.82 -12.08
C SER A 311 -13.79 -6.03 -11.51
N GLU A 312 -13.05 -6.90 -10.81
CA GLU A 312 -13.58 -7.95 -9.94
C GLU A 312 -13.32 -7.56 -8.48
N LEU A 313 -14.30 -7.74 -7.60
CA LEU A 313 -14.15 -7.57 -6.17
C LEU A 313 -14.26 -8.91 -5.45
N ILE A 314 -13.24 -9.27 -4.68
CA ILE A 314 -13.19 -10.48 -3.86
C ILE A 314 -13.15 -10.06 -2.40
N ILE A 315 -14.21 -10.36 -1.66
CA ILE A 315 -14.27 -10.16 -0.21
C ILE A 315 -13.98 -11.47 0.52
N VAL A 316 -12.98 -11.45 1.40
CA VAL A 316 -12.61 -12.59 2.24
C VAL A 316 -13.19 -12.39 3.64
N GLU A 317 -14.28 -13.12 3.94
CA GLU A 317 -15.09 -12.90 5.14
C GLU A 317 -14.36 -13.14 6.47
N GLY A 318 -13.36 -14.04 6.47
CA GLY A 318 -12.64 -14.45 7.68
C GLY A 318 -11.41 -13.65 8.03
N GLU A 319 -10.95 -12.77 7.15
CA GLU A 319 -9.66 -12.06 7.29
C GLU A 319 -9.82 -10.54 7.44
N GLY A 320 -8.81 -9.92 8.04
CA GLY A 320 -8.70 -8.48 8.26
C GLY A 320 -7.82 -7.80 7.22
N HIS A 321 -6.80 -7.05 7.68
CA HIS A 321 -5.88 -6.29 6.80
C HIS A 321 -4.94 -7.17 5.97
N GLY A 322 -4.94 -8.47 6.21
CA GLY A 322 -4.18 -9.48 5.48
C GLY A 322 -4.55 -10.86 5.95
N GLY A 323 -4.03 -11.87 5.26
CA GLY A 323 -4.20 -13.26 5.64
C GLY A 323 -3.89 -14.23 4.50
N PRO A 324 -3.77 -15.54 4.82
CA PRO A 324 -3.37 -16.56 3.85
C PRO A 324 -4.37 -16.74 2.71
N VAL A 325 -5.67 -16.56 2.97
CA VAL A 325 -6.69 -16.68 1.93
C VAL A 325 -6.62 -15.49 0.96
N MET A 326 -6.46 -14.26 1.48
CA MET A 326 -6.25 -13.08 0.63
C MET A 326 -5.01 -13.24 -0.24
N VAL A 327 -3.91 -13.74 0.31
CA VAL A 327 -2.67 -14.03 -0.44
C VAL A 327 -2.89 -15.10 -1.52
N ALA A 328 -3.66 -16.17 -1.22
CA ALA A 328 -4.02 -17.17 -2.21
C ALA A 328 -4.85 -16.57 -3.36
N ARG A 329 -5.83 -15.72 -3.04
CA ARG A 329 -6.62 -14.98 -4.05
C ARG A 329 -5.78 -14.04 -4.91
N TRP A 330 -4.75 -13.44 -4.30
CA TRP A 330 -3.79 -12.62 -5.06
C TRP A 330 -3.01 -13.45 -6.10
N ARG A 331 -2.49 -14.63 -5.71
CA ARG A 331 -1.82 -15.55 -6.64
C ARG A 331 -2.74 -15.97 -7.80
N GLU A 332 -3.97 -16.33 -7.48
CA GLU A 332 -4.99 -16.67 -8.48
C GLU A 332 -5.28 -15.50 -9.43
N ALA A 333 -5.41 -14.29 -8.90
CA ALA A 333 -5.64 -13.08 -9.69
C ALA A 333 -4.48 -12.81 -10.64
N ASN A 334 -3.23 -12.89 -10.15
CA ASN A 334 -2.04 -12.75 -10.99
C ASN A 334 -2.01 -13.79 -12.12
N SER A 335 -2.33 -15.06 -11.81
CA SER A 335 -2.38 -16.13 -12.82
C SER A 335 -3.44 -15.86 -13.89
N ARG A 336 -4.65 -15.46 -13.50
CA ARG A 336 -5.72 -15.09 -14.46
C ARG A 336 -5.33 -13.88 -15.31
N MET A 337 -4.68 -12.88 -14.73
CA MET A 337 -4.17 -11.72 -15.48
C MET A 337 -3.13 -12.16 -16.52
N ALA A 338 -2.24 -13.09 -16.16
CA ALA A 338 -1.25 -13.61 -17.11
C ALA A 338 -1.92 -14.36 -18.27
N ASP A 339 -2.97 -15.16 -18.02
CA ASP A 339 -3.73 -15.83 -19.06
C ASP A 339 -4.40 -14.82 -20.02
N ALA A 340 -5.05 -13.80 -19.46
CA ALA A 340 -5.70 -12.75 -20.23
C ALA A 340 -4.72 -11.88 -21.05
N ILE A 341 -3.52 -11.64 -20.54
CA ILE A 341 -2.47 -10.91 -21.26
C ILE A 341 -1.87 -11.79 -22.38
N GLY A 342 -1.62 -13.08 -22.08
CA GLY A 342 -1.08 -14.03 -23.06
C GLY A 342 -2.01 -14.29 -24.26
N SER A 343 -3.33 -14.29 -24.04
CA SER A 343 -4.32 -14.50 -25.10
C SER A 343 -4.51 -13.28 -26.03
N ARG A 344 -3.95 -12.12 -25.69
CA ARG A 344 -4.01 -10.87 -26.50
C ARG A 344 -2.74 -10.61 -27.31
N ARG A 345 -1.70 -11.44 -27.14
CA ARG A 345 -0.46 -11.44 -27.94
C ARG A 345 -0.57 -12.41 -29.11
#